data_15818ad8740eb34cdc94258cd68639e9
#
_entry.id   15818ad8740eb34cdc94258cd68639e9
#
_cell.length_a   1.000
_cell.length_b   1.000
_cell.length_c   1.000
_cell.angle_alpha   90.00
_cell.angle_beta   90.00
_cell.angle_gamma   90.00
#
_symmetry.space_group_name_H-M   'P 1'
#
loop_
_entity.id
_entity.type
_entity.pdbx_description
1 polymer ?
#
loop_
_entity_poly.entity_id
_entity_poly.type
_entity_poly.pdbx_seq_one_letter_code
_entity_poly.pdbx_strand_id
1 'polypeptide(L)'
;VATKKIAPTLPIWILLLAPQFMDLMFMPLVALGIEGYELGAYGHDTLDALYTHSLVGAAVIAALAYWIGNKFWRDSNGGLILAALSFSHWIIDLFVHHQDMAILPGNLGDLPLLGFGLWNFEYSVFAIEVAMAIIASVFYVQWAKAEKKGPRWFVGPTLVTAFFVILIAADIPRLPAL
;
A
#
# COMPACT_ATOMS: atom_id res chain seq x y z
N VAL A 1 -6.99 1.36 12.62
CA VAL A 1 -7.51 1.49 13.99
C VAL A 1 -7.78 2.96 14.34
N ALA A 2 -6.81 3.87 14.17
CA ALA A 2 -7.03 5.31 14.39
C ALA A 2 -8.10 5.87 13.44
N THR A 3 -8.03 5.53 12.16
CA THR A 3 -9.00 5.92 11.12
C THR A 3 -10.42 5.45 11.41
N LYS A 4 -10.60 4.28 12.09
CA LYS A 4 -11.93 3.78 12.47
C LYS A 4 -12.63 4.66 13.51
N LYS A 5 -11.89 5.41 14.32
CA LYS A 5 -12.47 6.40 15.25
C LYS A 5 -12.98 7.65 14.50
N ILE A 6 -12.35 8.01 13.38
CA ILE A 6 -12.70 9.18 12.58
C ILE A 6 -13.82 8.85 11.57
N ALA A 7 -13.81 7.61 11.03
CA ALA A 7 -14.82 7.11 10.10
C ALA A 7 -15.41 5.78 10.62
N PRO A 8 -16.30 5.83 11.62
CA PRO A 8 -16.84 4.64 12.27
C PRO A 8 -17.70 3.78 11.33
N THR A 9 -18.28 4.36 10.30
CA THR A 9 -19.13 3.65 9.33
C THR A 9 -18.34 2.86 8.29
N LEU A 10 -17.06 3.22 8.03
CA LEU A 10 -16.21 2.49 7.09
C LEU A 10 -15.88 1.10 7.63
N PRO A 11 -16.10 0.02 6.86
CA PRO A 11 -15.65 -1.31 7.24
C PRO A 11 -14.13 -1.36 7.37
N ILE A 12 -13.62 -2.14 8.34
CA ILE A 12 -12.17 -2.26 8.56
C ILE A 12 -11.44 -2.79 7.32
N TRP A 13 -12.05 -3.72 6.58
CA TRP A 13 -11.46 -4.30 5.38
C TRP A 13 -11.21 -3.25 4.28
N ILE A 14 -12.10 -2.26 4.13
CA ILE A 14 -11.90 -1.20 3.13
C ILE A 14 -10.78 -0.26 3.55
N LEU A 15 -10.61 -0.01 4.86
CA LEU A 15 -9.49 0.77 5.39
C LEU A 15 -8.14 0.06 5.19
N LEU A 16 -8.13 -1.28 5.21
CA LEU A 16 -6.94 -2.09 4.92
C LEU A 16 -6.63 -2.18 3.42
N LEU A 17 -7.68 -2.17 2.57
CA LEU A 17 -7.51 -2.21 1.12
C LEU A 17 -7.19 -0.84 0.51
N ALA A 18 -7.57 0.26 1.16
CA ALA A 18 -7.41 1.59 0.59
C ALA A 18 -5.93 1.95 0.28
N PRO A 19 -4.93 1.63 1.12
CA PRO A 19 -3.53 1.81 0.75
C PRO A 19 -3.10 0.98 -0.47
N GLN A 20 -3.67 -0.21 -0.66
CA GLN A 20 -3.36 -1.12 -1.77
C GLN A 20 -4.12 -0.79 -3.07
N PHE A 21 -4.89 0.31 -3.07
CA PHE A 21 -5.75 0.62 -4.21
C PHE A 21 -4.96 0.95 -5.47
N MET A 22 -3.76 1.51 -5.32
CA MET A 22 -2.83 1.74 -6.42
C MET A 22 -2.38 0.44 -7.07
N ASP A 23 -1.91 -0.53 -6.28
CA ASP A 23 -1.49 -1.84 -6.77
C ASP A 23 -2.64 -2.62 -7.39
N LEU A 24 -3.85 -2.48 -6.84
CA LEU A 24 -5.05 -3.07 -7.44
C LEU A 24 -5.36 -2.49 -8.83
N MET A 25 -4.98 -1.25 -9.11
CA MET A 25 -5.08 -0.65 -10.44
C MET A 25 -3.89 -1.02 -11.34
N PHE A 26 -2.71 -1.20 -10.76
CA PHE A 26 -1.48 -1.60 -11.44
C PHE A 26 -1.58 -3.02 -12.04
N MET A 27 -2.03 -4.00 -11.25
CA MET A 27 -2.05 -5.41 -11.68
C MET A 27 -2.83 -5.66 -12.98
N PRO A 28 -4.02 -5.08 -13.23
CA PRO A 28 -4.67 -5.18 -14.53
C PRO A 28 -3.86 -4.58 -15.68
N LEU A 29 -3.14 -3.47 -15.46
CA LEU A 29 -2.33 -2.84 -16.50
C LEU A 29 -1.08 -3.68 -16.83
N VAL A 30 -0.50 -4.35 -15.84
CA VAL A 30 0.56 -5.36 -16.06
C VAL A 30 0.00 -6.52 -16.88
N ALA A 31 -1.16 -7.04 -16.54
CA ALA A 31 -1.79 -8.13 -17.28
C ALA A 31 -2.12 -7.77 -18.75
N LEU A 32 -2.34 -6.48 -19.03
CA LEU A 32 -2.57 -5.95 -20.37
C LEU A 32 -1.27 -5.56 -21.11
N GLY A 33 -0.11 -5.67 -20.46
CA GLY A 33 1.18 -5.28 -21.02
C GLY A 33 1.35 -3.75 -21.18
N ILE A 34 0.57 -2.96 -20.44
CA ILE A 34 0.66 -1.49 -20.43
C ILE A 34 1.69 -1.02 -19.39
N GLU A 35 1.76 -1.71 -18.26
CA GLU A 35 2.77 -1.57 -17.21
C GLU A 35 3.53 -2.89 -17.05
N GLY A 36 4.67 -2.89 -16.36
CA GLY A 36 5.53 -4.05 -16.23
C GLY A 36 6.02 -4.28 -14.81
N TYR A 37 6.32 -5.54 -14.50
CA TYR A 37 6.92 -5.94 -13.24
C TYR A 37 7.79 -7.17 -13.42
N GLU A 38 9.05 -7.07 -13.03
CA GLU A 38 10.00 -8.19 -13.03
C GLU A 38 10.60 -8.36 -11.63
N LEU A 39 10.48 -9.58 -11.10
CA LEU A 39 11.05 -9.94 -9.81
C LEU A 39 12.57 -10.00 -9.89
N GLY A 40 13.23 -9.20 -9.04
CA GLY A 40 14.68 -9.20 -8.82
C GLY A 40 15.08 -9.72 -7.45
N ALA A 41 16.28 -9.39 -7.00
CA ALA A 41 16.65 -9.47 -5.60
C ALA A 41 15.81 -8.48 -4.78
N TYR A 42 15.73 -8.66 -3.46
CA TYR A 42 14.97 -7.76 -2.60
C TYR A 42 15.43 -6.30 -2.79
N GLY A 43 14.48 -5.41 -3.04
CA GLY A 43 14.76 -4.00 -3.32
C GLY A 43 15.27 -3.70 -4.74
N HIS A 44 15.42 -4.71 -5.60
CA HIS A 44 15.90 -4.57 -6.98
C HIS A 44 14.89 -5.13 -8.01
N ASP A 45 13.61 -5.10 -7.67
CA ASP A 45 12.55 -5.38 -8.62
C ASP A 45 12.51 -4.27 -9.68
N THR A 46 12.31 -4.66 -10.94
CA THR A 46 12.12 -3.68 -12.01
C THR A 46 10.64 -3.37 -12.14
N LEU A 47 10.27 -2.14 -11.89
CA LEU A 47 8.90 -1.63 -12.03
C LEU A 47 8.82 -0.66 -13.20
N ASP A 48 8.02 -1.01 -14.19
CA ASP A 48 7.56 -0.09 -15.24
C ASP A 48 6.12 0.32 -14.93
N ALA A 49 5.97 1.20 -13.94
CA ALA A 49 4.69 1.63 -13.37
C ALA A 49 4.43 3.12 -13.64
N LEU A 50 4.71 3.55 -14.88
CA LEU A 50 4.71 4.96 -15.27
C LEU A 50 3.32 5.61 -15.31
N TYR A 51 2.23 4.84 -15.24
CA TYR A 51 0.86 5.37 -15.26
C TYR A 51 0.28 5.42 -13.84
N THR A 52 0.15 4.26 -13.19
CA THR A 52 -0.50 4.16 -11.88
C THR A 52 0.32 4.80 -10.76
N HIS A 53 1.65 4.60 -10.76
CA HIS A 53 2.57 5.15 -9.76
C HIS A 53 3.15 6.51 -10.14
N SER A 54 2.70 7.14 -11.26
CA SER A 54 2.98 8.55 -11.47
C SER A 54 2.26 9.41 -10.43
N LEU A 55 2.80 10.59 -10.11
CA LEU A 55 2.16 11.53 -9.19
C LEU A 55 0.72 11.85 -9.60
N VAL A 56 0.50 12.13 -10.90
CA VAL A 56 -0.83 12.43 -11.43
C VAL A 56 -1.72 11.19 -11.41
N GLY A 57 -1.19 10.00 -11.76
CA GLY A 57 -1.92 8.73 -11.66
C GLY A 57 -2.37 8.44 -10.25
N ALA A 58 -1.48 8.58 -9.28
CA ALA A 58 -1.79 8.44 -7.85
C ALA A 58 -2.88 9.43 -7.39
N ALA A 59 -2.82 10.68 -7.84
CA ALA A 59 -3.85 11.69 -7.54
C ALA A 59 -5.22 11.31 -8.13
N VAL A 60 -5.25 10.79 -9.36
CA VAL A 60 -6.49 10.31 -10.01
C VAL A 60 -7.06 9.10 -9.27
N ILE A 61 -6.22 8.14 -8.87
CA ILE A 61 -6.63 6.97 -8.10
C ILE A 61 -7.17 7.39 -6.71
N ALA A 62 -6.51 8.34 -6.04
CA ALA A 62 -6.99 8.91 -4.78
C ALA A 62 -8.33 9.65 -4.95
N ALA A 63 -8.52 10.39 -6.04
CA ALA A 63 -9.79 11.03 -6.35
C ALA A 63 -10.91 10.00 -6.61
N LEU A 64 -10.61 8.87 -7.26
CA LEU A 64 -11.53 7.76 -7.41
C LEU A 64 -11.89 7.14 -6.05
N ALA A 65 -10.90 6.94 -5.18
CA ALA A 65 -11.13 6.45 -3.81
C ALA A 65 -12.03 7.42 -3.00
N TYR A 66 -11.81 8.73 -3.14
CA TYR A 66 -12.68 9.76 -2.57
C TYR A 66 -14.13 9.63 -3.06
N TRP A 67 -14.32 9.52 -4.36
CA TRP A 67 -15.64 9.38 -4.95
C TRP A 67 -16.34 8.10 -4.49
N ILE A 68 -15.64 6.96 -4.48
CA ILE A 68 -16.16 5.68 -3.97
C ILE A 68 -16.57 5.82 -2.50
N GLY A 69 -15.71 6.41 -1.67
CA GLY A 69 -16.01 6.61 -0.26
C GLY A 69 -17.26 7.44 -0.02
N ASN A 70 -17.43 8.54 -0.75
CA ASN A 70 -18.62 9.39 -0.64
C ASN A 70 -19.88 8.75 -1.22
N LYS A 71 -19.74 7.90 -2.24
CA LYS A 71 -20.90 7.23 -2.87
C LYS A 71 -21.47 6.14 -1.97
N PHE A 72 -20.61 5.30 -1.39
CA PHE A 72 -21.03 4.10 -0.67
C PHE A 72 -21.08 4.27 0.85
N TRP A 73 -20.29 5.18 1.40
CA TRP A 73 -20.23 5.50 2.82
C TRP A 73 -20.35 7.01 2.99
N ARG A 74 -21.59 7.48 3.08
CA ARG A 74 -21.93 8.92 3.22
C ARG A 74 -21.52 9.53 4.57
N ASP A 75 -20.51 8.96 5.19
CA ASP A 75 -19.84 9.55 6.33
C ASP A 75 -19.07 10.79 5.87
N SER A 76 -19.16 11.88 6.62
CA SER A 76 -18.57 13.17 6.25
C SER A 76 -17.08 13.11 5.94
N ASN A 77 -16.37 12.11 6.49
CA ASN A 77 -14.92 11.94 6.33
C ASN A 77 -14.51 10.69 5.54
N GLY A 78 -15.47 9.79 5.20
CA GLY A 78 -15.16 8.50 4.61
C GLY A 78 -14.39 8.60 3.30
N GLY A 79 -14.84 9.45 2.38
CA GLY A 79 -14.18 9.68 1.11
C GLY A 79 -12.78 10.26 1.27
N LEU A 80 -12.63 11.27 2.14
CA LEU A 80 -11.32 11.91 2.40
C LEU A 80 -10.32 10.92 3.00
N ILE A 81 -10.78 10.06 3.91
CA ILE A 81 -9.94 9.03 4.54
C ILE A 81 -9.48 7.99 3.51
N LEU A 82 -10.38 7.51 2.64
CA LEU A 82 -9.99 6.56 1.61
C LEU A 82 -9.01 7.17 0.60
N ALA A 83 -9.22 8.43 0.20
CA ALA A 83 -8.28 9.15 -0.66
C ALA A 83 -6.90 9.32 0.00
N ALA A 84 -6.88 9.74 1.25
CA ALA A 84 -5.64 9.94 1.99
C ALA A 84 -4.87 8.61 2.19
N LEU A 85 -5.58 7.52 2.51
CA LEU A 85 -4.98 6.19 2.63
C LEU A 85 -4.46 5.68 1.29
N SER A 86 -5.21 5.86 0.20
CA SER A 86 -4.77 5.49 -1.13
C SER A 86 -3.53 6.29 -1.56
N PHE A 87 -3.53 7.61 -1.37
CA PHE A 87 -2.41 8.47 -1.72
C PHE A 87 -1.18 8.25 -0.84
N SER A 88 -1.37 7.79 0.41
CA SER A 88 -0.26 7.47 1.32
C SER A 88 0.64 6.35 0.78
N HIS A 89 0.13 5.45 -0.06
CA HIS A 89 0.92 4.45 -0.77
C HIS A 89 1.99 5.15 -1.62
N TRP A 90 1.59 6.06 -2.52
CA TRP A 90 2.52 6.80 -3.36
C TRP A 90 3.57 7.59 -2.55
N ILE A 91 3.18 8.14 -1.39
CA ILE A 91 4.13 8.85 -0.52
C ILE A 91 5.18 7.87 0.02
N ILE A 92 4.78 6.65 0.42
CA ILE A 92 5.71 5.63 0.90
C ILE A 92 6.64 5.21 -0.23
N ASP A 93 6.08 4.96 -1.42
CA ASP A 93 6.85 4.60 -2.61
C ASP A 93 7.90 5.64 -2.96
N LEU A 94 7.56 6.92 -2.86
CA LEU A 94 8.52 8.00 -3.09
C LEU A 94 9.78 7.88 -2.23
N PHE A 95 9.66 7.34 -1.00
CA PHE A 95 10.81 7.12 -0.13
C PHE A 95 11.56 5.84 -0.48
N VAL A 96 10.87 4.75 -0.83
CA VAL A 96 11.51 3.45 -1.01
C VAL A 96 12.01 3.21 -2.43
N HIS A 97 11.27 3.64 -3.44
CA HIS A 97 11.61 3.47 -4.85
C HIS A 97 12.91 4.13 -5.26
N HIS A 98 13.58 3.52 -6.23
CA HIS A 98 14.65 4.17 -7.01
C HIS A 98 14.09 5.37 -7.79
N GLN A 99 14.91 6.06 -8.59
CA GLN A 99 14.45 7.14 -9.44
C GLN A 99 13.72 6.59 -10.68
N ASP A 100 12.56 5.98 -10.46
CA ASP A 100 11.74 5.30 -11.47
C ASP A 100 10.27 5.77 -11.47
N MET A 101 9.88 6.65 -10.54
CA MET A 101 8.50 7.16 -10.43
C MET A 101 8.30 8.41 -11.28
N ALA A 102 7.37 8.35 -12.24
CA ALA A 102 7.05 9.46 -13.11
C ALA A 102 6.21 10.56 -12.41
N ILE A 103 6.34 11.80 -12.85
CA ILE A 103 5.44 12.89 -12.45
C ILE A 103 4.13 12.82 -13.27
N LEU A 104 4.26 12.72 -14.59
CA LEU A 104 3.11 12.60 -15.50
C LEU A 104 2.99 11.15 -16.01
N PRO A 105 1.75 10.67 -16.27
CA PRO A 105 1.54 9.33 -16.79
C PRO A 105 2.35 9.05 -18.07
N GLY A 106 2.97 7.86 -18.14
CA GLY A 106 3.83 7.48 -19.25
C GLY A 106 5.09 8.35 -19.39
N ASN A 107 5.51 9.03 -18.32
CA ASN A 107 6.61 10.00 -18.31
C ASN A 107 6.50 11.05 -19.42
N LEU A 108 5.29 11.54 -19.68
CA LEU A 108 5.03 12.54 -20.70
C LEU A 108 5.89 13.80 -20.48
N GLY A 109 6.65 14.19 -21.49
CA GLY A 109 7.55 15.35 -21.44
C GLY A 109 8.94 15.05 -20.89
N ASP A 110 9.30 13.77 -20.70
CA ASP A 110 10.62 13.31 -20.23
C ASP A 110 11.08 14.06 -18.96
N LEU A 111 10.16 14.22 -18.01
CA LEU A 111 10.43 14.88 -16.74
C LEU A 111 11.34 14.00 -15.86
N PRO A 112 12.11 14.62 -14.94
CA PRO A 112 12.91 13.85 -13.99
C PRO A 112 12.05 12.87 -13.21
N LEU A 113 12.51 11.61 -13.12
CA LEU A 113 11.88 10.58 -12.33
C LEU A 113 12.16 10.82 -10.84
N LEU A 114 11.18 10.49 -10.01
CA LEU A 114 11.22 10.67 -8.56
C LEU A 114 11.56 9.35 -7.87
N GLY A 115 12.04 9.43 -6.62
CA GLY A 115 12.36 8.32 -5.76
C GLY A 115 13.60 8.61 -4.93
N PHE A 116 13.56 8.32 -3.63
CA PHE A 116 14.69 8.56 -2.72
C PHE A 116 15.60 7.34 -2.56
N GLY A 117 15.22 6.18 -3.10
CA GLY A 117 16.07 5.00 -3.22
C GLY A 117 16.39 4.30 -1.89
N LEU A 118 15.46 4.30 -0.92
CA LEU A 118 15.67 3.56 0.32
C LEU A 118 15.88 2.05 0.08
N TRP A 119 15.37 1.49 -1.01
CA TRP A 119 15.62 0.10 -1.40
C TRP A 119 17.09 -0.21 -1.66
N ASN A 120 17.96 0.79 -1.88
CA ASN A 120 19.42 0.58 -1.90
C ASN A 120 19.99 0.17 -0.52
N PHE A 121 19.19 0.24 0.55
CA PHE A 121 19.56 -0.17 1.91
C PHE A 121 18.71 -1.36 2.35
N GLU A 122 18.80 -2.48 1.63
CA GLU A 122 17.90 -3.63 1.65
C GLU A 122 17.61 -4.12 3.08
N TYR A 123 18.65 -4.32 3.90
CA TYR A 123 18.45 -4.78 5.28
C TYR A 123 17.73 -3.76 6.17
N SER A 124 17.99 -2.47 5.94
CA SER A 124 17.33 -1.40 6.71
C SER A 124 15.84 -1.31 6.35
N VAL A 125 15.52 -1.38 5.07
CA VAL A 125 14.13 -1.36 4.61
C VAL A 125 13.41 -2.61 5.05
N PHE A 126 14.01 -3.79 4.89
CA PHE A 126 13.43 -5.05 5.38
C PHE A 126 13.15 -5.00 6.89
N ALA A 127 14.09 -4.48 7.69
CA ALA A 127 13.87 -4.31 9.14
C ALA A 127 12.71 -3.34 9.45
N ILE A 128 12.57 -2.25 8.69
CA ILE A 128 11.46 -1.30 8.82
C ILE A 128 10.12 -1.99 8.46
N GLU A 129 10.06 -2.75 7.38
CA GLU A 129 8.87 -3.48 6.95
C GLU A 129 8.43 -4.50 8.00
N VAL A 130 9.38 -5.28 8.53
CA VAL A 130 9.12 -6.23 9.63
C VAL A 130 8.58 -5.48 10.86
N ALA A 131 9.18 -4.36 11.25
CA ALA A 131 8.73 -3.56 12.39
C ALA A 131 7.32 -3.01 12.15
N MET A 132 7.03 -2.49 10.96
CA MET A 132 5.69 -1.99 10.60
C MET A 132 4.65 -3.12 10.62
N ALA A 133 4.97 -4.31 10.10
CA ALA A 133 4.08 -5.47 10.12
C ALA A 133 3.76 -5.93 11.55
N ILE A 134 4.76 -5.95 12.43
CA ILE A 134 4.57 -6.26 13.86
C ILE A 134 3.66 -5.22 14.52
N ILE A 135 3.97 -3.93 14.34
CA ILE A 135 3.19 -2.82 14.92
C ILE A 135 1.73 -2.88 14.44
N ALA A 136 1.53 -3.03 13.12
CA ALA A 136 0.19 -3.14 12.52
C ALA A 136 -0.59 -4.33 13.08
N SER A 137 0.06 -5.50 13.18
CA SER A 137 -0.54 -6.72 13.74
C SER A 137 -0.95 -6.53 15.21
N VAL A 138 -0.06 -5.96 16.03
CA VAL A 138 -0.35 -5.69 17.45
C VAL A 138 -1.53 -4.74 17.59
N PHE A 139 -1.55 -3.64 16.87
CA PHE A 139 -2.67 -2.68 16.91
C PHE A 139 -3.97 -3.30 16.42
N TYR A 140 -3.93 -4.14 15.39
CA TYR A 140 -5.14 -4.79 14.91
C TYR A 140 -5.68 -5.82 15.89
N VAL A 141 -4.81 -6.63 16.50
CA VAL A 141 -5.20 -7.56 17.58
C VAL A 141 -5.82 -6.83 18.76
N GLN A 142 -5.18 -5.74 19.23
CA GLN A 142 -5.69 -4.95 20.35
C GLN A 142 -7.07 -4.33 20.05
N TRP A 143 -7.23 -3.78 18.84
CA TRP A 143 -8.51 -3.22 18.41
C TRP A 143 -9.59 -4.31 18.32
N ALA A 144 -9.32 -5.44 17.67
CA ALA A 144 -10.28 -6.51 17.50
C ALA A 144 -10.69 -7.13 18.85
N LYS A 145 -9.73 -7.24 19.79
CA LYS A 145 -9.99 -7.69 21.17
C LYS A 145 -10.87 -6.72 21.94
N ALA A 146 -10.70 -5.41 21.74
CA ALA A 146 -11.52 -4.39 22.39
C ALA A 146 -12.96 -4.37 21.86
N GLU A 147 -13.14 -4.54 20.53
CA GLU A 147 -14.46 -4.57 19.89
C GLU A 147 -15.27 -5.84 20.17
N LYS A 148 -14.64 -6.97 20.46
CA LYS A 148 -15.22 -8.30 20.82
C LYS A 148 -16.54 -8.63 20.12
N LYS A 149 -16.60 -8.46 18.81
CA LYS A 149 -17.80 -8.79 18.01
C LYS A 149 -17.94 -10.32 17.80
N GLY A 150 -18.34 -11.02 18.89
CA GLY A 150 -18.60 -12.46 18.85
C GLY A 150 -17.36 -13.35 19.08
N PRO A 151 -17.55 -14.69 19.07
CA PRO A 151 -16.50 -15.64 19.45
C PRO A 151 -15.35 -15.74 18.44
N ARG A 152 -15.53 -15.24 17.21
CA ARG A 152 -14.53 -15.31 16.14
C ARG A 152 -13.74 -14.01 15.94
N TRP A 153 -13.70 -13.13 16.93
CA TRP A 153 -13.01 -11.83 16.85
C TRP A 153 -11.54 -11.93 16.41
N PHE A 154 -10.89 -13.05 16.67
CA PHE A 154 -9.48 -13.29 16.37
C PHE A 154 -9.21 -13.66 14.90
N VAL A 155 -10.21 -14.07 14.13
CA VAL A 155 -10.02 -14.60 12.75
C VAL A 155 -9.39 -13.53 11.84
N GLY A 156 -9.92 -12.31 11.83
CA GLY A 156 -9.36 -11.22 11.03
C GLY A 156 -7.92 -10.89 11.37
N PRO A 157 -7.58 -10.61 12.65
CA PRO A 157 -6.20 -10.39 13.07
C PRO A 157 -5.25 -11.55 12.72
N THR A 158 -5.70 -12.80 12.91
CA THR A 158 -4.88 -13.98 12.56
C THR A 158 -4.57 -14.03 11.05
N LEU A 159 -5.57 -13.79 10.21
CA LEU A 159 -5.38 -13.79 8.75
C LEU A 159 -4.43 -12.69 8.30
N VAL A 160 -4.58 -11.48 8.84
CA VAL A 160 -3.70 -10.34 8.49
C VAL A 160 -2.27 -10.59 8.98
N THR A 161 -2.08 -11.09 10.22
CA THR A 161 -0.76 -11.43 10.73
C THR A 161 -0.11 -12.55 9.92
N ALA A 162 -0.88 -13.61 9.57
CA ALA A 162 -0.39 -14.68 8.72
C ALA A 162 0.03 -14.19 7.33
N PHE A 163 -0.75 -13.27 6.75
CA PHE A 163 -0.40 -12.63 5.48
C PHE A 163 0.94 -11.90 5.55
N PHE A 164 1.16 -11.05 6.57
CA PHE A 164 2.45 -10.39 6.75
C PHE A 164 3.62 -11.37 6.95
N VAL A 165 3.40 -12.44 7.73
CA VAL A 165 4.43 -13.48 7.92
C VAL A 165 4.80 -14.15 6.60
N ILE A 166 3.81 -14.44 5.76
CA ILE A 166 4.05 -15.04 4.43
C ILE A 166 4.85 -14.09 3.53
N LEU A 167 4.50 -12.80 3.48
CA LEU A 167 5.23 -11.81 2.69
C LEU A 167 6.69 -11.70 3.15
N ILE A 168 6.92 -11.49 4.45
CA ILE A 168 8.26 -11.40 5.02
C ILE A 168 9.07 -12.67 4.74
N ALA A 169 8.47 -13.86 4.89
CA ALA A 169 9.13 -15.12 4.62
C ALA A 169 9.49 -15.31 3.14
N ALA A 170 8.69 -14.76 2.23
CA ALA A 170 8.97 -14.77 0.78
C ALA A 170 10.15 -13.86 0.40
N ASP A 171 10.39 -12.80 1.16
CA ASP A 171 11.48 -11.85 0.89
C ASP A 171 12.82 -12.26 1.48
N ILE A 172 12.85 -13.09 2.54
CA ILE A 172 14.10 -13.56 3.15
C ILE A 172 15.08 -14.17 2.13
N PRO A 173 14.67 -15.09 1.21
CA PRO A 173 15.57 -15.68 0.23
C PRO A 173 16.07 -14.68 -0.84
N ARG A 174 15.42 -13.53 -0.96
CA ARG A 174 15.74 -12.48 -1.93
C ARG A 174 16.75 -11.48 -1.39
N LEU A 175 16.98 -11.47 -0.05
CA LEU A 175 18.00 -10.61 0.57
C LEU A 175 19.41 -10.99 0.06
N PRO A 176 20.30 -10.01 -0.14
CA PRO A 176 21.69 -10.29 -0.52
C PRO A 176 22.38 -11.16 0.54
N ALA A 177 23.42 -11.87 0.13
CA ALA A 177 24.26 -12.60 1.08
C ALA A 177 25.05 -11.60 1.95
N LEU A 178 25.20 -11.92 3.24
CA LEU A 178 26.00 -11.15 4.19
C LEU A 178 27.50 -11.27 3.88
#